data_fdf17f4672edbe3543e304f81f9450fb
#
_entry.id   fdf17f4672edbe3543e304f81f9450fb
#
_cell.length_a   1.000
_cell.length_b   1.000
_cell.length_c   1.000
_cell.angle_alpha   90.00
_cell.angle_beta   90.00
_cell.angle_gamma   90.00
#
_symmetry.space_group_name_H-M   'P 1'
#
loop_
_entity.id
_entity.type
_entity.pdbx_description
1 polymer ?
#
loop_
_entity_poly.entity_id
_entity_poly.type
_entity_poly.pdbx_seq_one_letter_code
_entity_poly.pdbx_strand_id
1 'polypeptide(L)'
;MNPKASFGKGSAASCGVLNSPLRGIVQLTNSAALRFRNWSFNNKKYSYAQNMLRLINFPICCVSMTPLLTETHSSIERIIKKEVKLMKILGINASPRGSKSQTRKLVQAVLDGASSQGATVELVDLSRLKIEYCIACGICYETGKCAKRDDFQTLYKKILSADGLVMGSPNYFHSVTAQMKTMIDRMADTVHCQLLTGKYTVNVATSGGAGQHKQVIDYMDEIMLNFGSFITGSLGVSARQGIKAWANAGTKAFLLGETLADNIREKKNYVKQSKILRYNRKYFQDLVKLFKNVWIHEYEYWEKHDWK
;
A
#
# COMPACT_ATOMS: atom_id res chain seq x y z
N MET A 1 23.12 -40.19 -58.86
CA MET A 1 24.26 -39.84 -59.75
C MET A 1 24.87 -38.53 -59.19
N ASN A 2 26.03 -38.64 -58.60
CA ASN A 2 26.96 -37.53 -58.30
C ASN A 2 27.70 -37.19 -59.61
N PRO A 3 28.25 -36.00 -59.80
CA PRO A 3 29.55 -35.70 -59.18
C PRO A 3 29.88 -34.20 -58.86
N LYS A 4 30.75 -34.08 -57.81
CA LYS A 4 32.05 -33.35 -57.77
C LYS A 4 32.05 -31.81 -57.91
N ALA A 5 32.34 -31.12 -56.85
CA ALA A 5 33.63 -30.66 -56.30
C ALA A 5 34.43 -29.71 -57.19
N SER A 6 34.70 -28.49 -56.68
CA SER A 6 36.04 -27.89 -56.79
C SER A 6 36.26 -26.80 -55.73
N PHE A 7 37.43 -26.91 -55.12
CA PHE A 7 38.05 -25.93 -54.21
C PHE A 7 38.56 -24.71 -54.97
N GLY A 8 38.34 -23.53 -54.39
CA GLY A 8 39.03 -22.30 -54.80
C GLY A 8 39.61 -21.58 -53.60
N LYS A 9 40.91 -21.55 -53.52
CA LYS A 9 41.75 -20.73 -52.60
C LYS A 9 41.70 -19.27 -53.06
N GLY A 10 41.70 -18.36 -52.09
CA GLY A 10 42.12 -17.01 -52.45
C GLY A 10 41.70 -15.94 -51.48
N SER A 11 42.63 -15.52 -50.81
CA SER A 11 43.18 -14.16 -50.55
C SER A 11 42.59 -13.39 -49.37
N ALA A 12 43.53 -13.01 -48.51
CA ALA A 12 43.42 -12.02 -47.47
C ALA A 12 42.92 -10.68 -48.02
N ALA A 13 41.89 -10.13 -47.45
CA ALA A 13 41.47 -8.76 -47.68
C ALA A 13 41.57 -7.96 -46.38
N SER A 14 42.29 -6.88 -46.55
CA SER A 14 42.67 -5.84 -45.61
C SER A 14 41.51 -5.32 -44.73
N CYS A 15 41.89 -5.01 -43.51
CA CYS A 15 41.09 -4.33 -42.52
C CYS A 15 40.74 -2.91 -43.04
N GLY A 16 39.53 -2.74 -43.57
CA GLY A 16 38.97 -1.45 -43.92
C GLY A 16 38.22 -0.87 -42.72
N VAL A 17 38.59 0.33 -42.40
CA VAL A 17 37.99 1.15 -41.34
C VAL A 17 36.49 1.32 -41.61
N LEU A 18 35.68 0.64 -40.84
CA LEU A 18 34.22 0.85 -40.81
C LEU A 18 33.89 2.08 -39.96
N ASN A 19 33.75 3.22 -40.68
CA ASN A 19 33.10 4.41 -40.14
C ASN A 19 31.57 4.19 -40.13
N SER A 20 31.02 4.30 -38.93
CA SER A 20 29.61 4.58 -38.61
C SER A 20 28.48 3.59 -38.97
N PRO A 21 28.18 2.66 -38.02
CA PRO A 21 26.83 2.57 -37.53
C PRO A 21 26.69 2.72 -36.02
N LEU A 22 27.80 2.79 -35.25
CA LEU A 22 27.73 2.83 -33.78
C LEU A 22 27.26 4.17 -33.21
N ARG A 23 27.39 5.29 -33.91
CA ARG A 23 26.79 6.58 -33.46
C ARG A 23 25.28 6.58 -33.49
N GLY A 24 24.66 5.83 -34.38
CA GLY A 24 23.19 5.67 -34.44
C GLY A 24 22.62 4.87 -33.28
N ILE A 25 23.33 3.83 -32.85
CA ILE A 25 22.88 2.96 -31.75
C ILE A 25 23.00 3.68 -30.40
N VAL A 26 24.08 4.44 -30.18
CA VAL A 26 24.25 5.24 -28.95
C VAL A 26 23.25 6.39 -28.87
N GLN A 27 22.87 7.01 -30.00
CA GLN A 27 21.81 8.02 -30.03
C GLN A 27 20.42 7.41 -29.83
N LEU A 28 20.16 6.18 -30.32
CA LEU A 28 18.91 5.47 -30.09
C LEU A 28 18.74 5.03 -28.64
N THR A 29 19.79 4.62 -27.95
CA THR A 29 19.74 4.27 -26.53
C THR A 29 19.56 5.50 -25.64
N ASN A 30 20.21 6.62 -25.94
CA ASN A 30 19.99 7.90 -25.22
C ASN A 30 18.61 8.51 -25.49
N SER A 31 18.09 8.40 -26.70
CA SER A 31 16.72 8.83 -27.04
C SER A 31 15.65 7.94 -26.38
N ALA A 32 15.91 6.62 -26.24
CA ALA A 32 15.03 5.72 -25.52
C ALA A 32 15.04 6.00 -24.01
N ALA A 33 16.22 6.24 -23.41
CA ALA A 33 16.33 6.58 -22.00
C ALA A 33 15.68 7.94 -21.64
N LEU A 34 15.76 8.92 -22.52
CA LEU A 34 15.08 10.22 -22.37
C LEU A 34 13.56 10.12 -22.58
N ARG A 35 13.09 9.24 -23.48
CA ARG A 35 11.65 8.97 -23.65
C ARG A 35 11.06 8.18 -22.49
N PHE A 36 11.85 7.33 -21.80
CA PHE A 36 11.42 6.64 -20.57
C PHE A 36 11.25 7.58 -19.38
N ARG A 37 11.97 8.69 -19.32
CA ARG A 37 11.78 9.70 -18.24
C ARG A 37 10.51 10.53 -18.37
N ASN A 38 9.97 10.66 -19.58
CA ASN A 38 8.75 11.45 -19.83
C ASN A 38 7.52 10.59 -20.13
N TRP A 39 7.63 9.27 -20.00
CA TRP A 39 6.49 8.38 -20.21
C TRP A 39 5.73 8.20 -18.92
N SER A 40 4.84 9.14 -18.69
CA SER A 40 3.78 9.08 -17.69
C SER A 40 2.93 7.83 -17.89
N PHE A 41 2.80 7.09 -16.83
CA PHE A 41 1.98 5.93 -16.61
C PHE A 41 0.62 5.99 -17.31
N ASN A 42 0.43 5.20 -18.34
CA ASN A 42 -0.90 4.81 -18.78
C ASN A 42 -0.95 3.28 -18.90
N ASN A 43 -1.74 2.70 -18.02
CA ASN A 43 -1.92 1.28 -17.75
C ASN A 43 -2.35 0.52 -19.02
N LYS A 44 -1.50 -0.37 -19.54
CA LYS A 44 -1.89 -1.63 -20.23
C LYS A 44 -0.73 -2.52 -20.74
N LYS A 45 0.50 -2.46 -20.22
CA LYS A 45 1.62 -3.20 -20.83
C LYS A 45 2.61 -3.92 -19.89
N TYR A 46 2.12 -4.55 -18.81
CA TYR A 46 2.95 -5.56 -18.11
C TYR A 46 3.24 -6.79 -18.97
N SER A 47 2.43 -7.06 -19.99
CA SER A 47 2.64 -8.17 -20.95
C SER A 47 3.82 -7.95 -21.92
N TYR A 48 4.22 -6.68 -22.18
CA TYR A 48 5.29 -6.38 -23.14
C TYR A 48 6.69 -6.53 -22.55
N ALA A 49 6.88 -6.29 -21.27
CA ALA A 49 8.19 -6.44 -20.62
C ALA A 49 8.62 -7.91 -20.53
N GLN A 50 7.69 -8.84 -20.33
CA GLN A 50 7.99 -10.28 -20.33
C GLN A 50 8.26 -10.83 -21.72
N ASN A 51 7.70 -10.25 -22.76
CA ASN A 51 7.98 -10.67 -24.15
C ASN A 51 9.28 -10.09 -24.71
N MET A 52 9.74 -8.93 -24.25
CA MET A 52 11.06 -8.38 -24.62
C MET A 52 12.22 -9.19 -24.04
N LEU A 53 12.06 -9.78 -22.85
CA LEU A 53 13.09 -10.66 -22.24
C LEU A 53 13.25 -11.99 -22.99
N ARG A 54 12.28 -12.42 -23.79
CA ARG A 54 12.38 -13.62 -24.64
C ARG A 54 13.09 -13.39 -25.96
N LEU A 55 13.29 -12.17 -26.39
CA LEU A 55 13.93 -11.81 -27.68
C LEU A 55 15.45 -11.58 -27.56
N ILE A 56 16.04 -11.69 -26.35
CA ILE A 56 17.48 -11.51 -26.11
C ILE A 56 18.23 -12.85 -26.04
N ASN A 57 17.64 -13.96 -26.48
CA ASN A 57 18.38 -15.21 -26.68
C ASN A 57 19.02 -15.23 -28.08
N PHE A 58 20.04 -14.40 -28.30
CA PHE A 58 20.99 -14.60 -29.38
C PHE A 58 22.17 -15.43 -28.84
N PRO A 59 22.63 -16.46 -29.60
CA PRO A 59 23.78 -17.24 -29.20
C PRO A 59 25.05 -16.38 -29.23
N ILE A 60 25.68 -16.24 -28.05
CA ILE A 60 26.96 -15.57 -27.90
C ILE A 60 28.04 -16.49 -28.49
N CYS A 61 28.43 -16.22 -29.73
CA CYS A 61 29.71 -16.68 -30.25
C CYS A 61 30.64 -15.49 -30.38
N CYS A 62 31.68 -15.49 -29.54
CA CYS A 62 32.96 -14.79 -29.69
C CYS A 62 32.93 -13.32 -30.03
N VAL A 63 32.86 -12.43 -29.03
CA VAL A 63 33.65 -11.22 -29.01
C VAL A 63 34.02 -10.89 -27.54
N SER A 64 35.31 -10.79 -27.27
CA SER A 64 35.86 -10.26 -26.03
C SER A 64 35.53 -8.77 -25.93
N MET A 65 34.37 -8.43 -25.36
CA MET A 65 33.98 -7.06 -25.06
C MET A 65 33.95 -6.84 -23.55
N THR A 66 35.01 -6.32 -23.07
CA THR A 66 35.32 -5.16 -22.20
C THR A 66 34.32 -4.81 -21.06
N PRO A 67 34.86 -4.26 -19.97
CA PRO A 67 34.19 -3.99 -18.69
C PRO A 67 32.93 -3.09 -18.76
N LEU A 68 32.69 -2.39 -19.85
CA LEU A 68 31.54 -1.48 -20.00
C LEU A 68 30.16 -2.15 -20.00
N LEU A 69 30.04 -3.39 -20.46
CA LEU A 69 28.77 -4.10 -20.49
C LEU A 69 28.39 -4.72 -19.14
N THR A 70 29.37 -5.02 -18.30
CA THR A 70 29.14 -5.50 -16.94
C THR A 70 28.64 -4.39 -16.00
N GLU A 71 29.10 -3.14 -16.19
CA GLU A 71 28.59 -2.00 -15.42
C GLU A 71 27.16 -1.62 -15.80
N THR A 72 26.79 -1.71 -17.07
CA THR A 72 25.41 -1.48 -17.50
C THR A 72 24.48 -2.57 -17.04
N HIS A 73 24.90 -3.84 -17.04
CA HIS A 73 24.10 -4.95 -16.53
C HIS A 73 23.87 -4.86 -15.03
N SER A 74 24.91 -4.54 -14.25
CA SER A 74 24.82 -4.34 -12.79
C SER A 74 23.98 -3.09 -12.42
N SER A 75 23.99 -2.06 -13.27
CA SER A 75 23.17 -0.86 -13.09
C SER A 75 21.70 -1.12 -13.46
N ILE A 76 21.45 -1.89 -14.50
CA ILE A 76 20.10 -2.34 -14.87
C ILE A 76 19.55 -3.31 -13.83
N GLU A 77 20.36 -4.25 -13.32
CA GLU A 77 19.95 -5.13 -12.21
C GLU A 77 19.72 -4.35 -10.92
N ARG A 78 20.49 -3.30 -10.61
CA ARG A 78 20.22 -2.42 -9.48
C ARG A 78 18.96 -1.59 -9.66
N ILE A 79 18.63 -1.18 -10.88
CA ILE A 79 17.39 -0.48 -11.21
C ILE A 79 16.19 -1.46 -11.13
N ILE A 80 16.37 -2.70 -11.58
CA ILE A 80 15.35 -3.77 -11.49
C ILE A 80 15.23 -4.29 -10.05
N LYS A 81 16.32 -4.41 -9.31
CA LYS A 81 16.37 -4.77 -7.88
C LYS A 81 16.02 -3.64 -6.91
N LYS A 82 15.88 -2.41 -7.38
CA LYS A 82 15.15 -1.41 -6.61
C LYS A 82 13.70 -1.88 -6.63
N GLU A 83 13.42 -2.83 -5.73
CA GLU A 83 12.08 -3.38 -5.51
C GLU A 83 11.11 -2.21 -5.53
N VAL A 84 10.27 -2.18 -6.55
CA VAL A 84 9.10 -1.29 -6.52
C VAL A 84 8.30 -1.82 -5.33
N LYS A 85 8.49 -1.19 -4.17
CA LYS A 85 7.75 -1.55 -2.96
C LYS A 85 6.28 -1.48 -3.33
N LEU A 86 5.66 -2.64 -3.55
CA LEU A 86 4.26 -2.73 -3.91
C LEU A 86 3.45 -2.10 -2.78
N MET A 87 2.66 -1.10 -3.12
CA MET A 87 1.73 -0.44 -2.21
C MET A 87 0.73 -1.48 -1.69
N LYS A 88 0.60 -1.60 -0.37
CA LYS A 88 -0.30 -2.55 0.28
C LYS A 88 -1.45 -1.81 0.94
N ILE A 89 -2.67 -2.18 0.58
CA ILE A 89 -3.88 -1.60 1.18
C ILE A 89 -4.74 -2.70 1.77
N LEU A 90 -5.05 -2.57 3.07
CA LEU A 90 -5.86 -3.51 3.82
C LEU A 90 -7.26 -2.96 4.05
N GLY A 91 -8.27 -3.66 3.57
CA GLY A 91 -9.66 -3.40 3.88
C GLY A 91 -10.13 -4.24 5.07
N ILE A 92 -10.81 -3.61 6.01
CA ILE A 92 -11.37 -4.24 7.21
C ILE A 92 -12.87 -4.01 7.21
N ASN A 93 -13.63 -5.10 7.08
CA ASN A 93 -15.08 -5.07 7.19
C ASN A 93 -15.52 -5.58 8.56
N ALA A 94 -16.16 -4.71 9.33
CA ALA A 94 -16.66 -5.03 10.67
C ALA A 94 -18.13 -5.42 10.71
N SER A 95 -18.76 -5.61 9.57
CA SER A 95 -20.15 -6.05 9.55
C SER A 95 -20.25 -7.53 9.94
N PRO A 96 -21.11 -7.89 10.91
CA PRO A 96 -21.32 -9.29 11.28
C PRO A 96 -21.97 -10.11 10.17
N ARG A 97 -22.50 -9.49 9.11
CA ARG A 97 -23.13 -10.16 7.97
C ARG A 97 -22.11 -10.74 6.98
N GLY A 98 -20.80 -10.50 7.17
CA GLY A 98 -19.73 -11.00 6.29
C GLY A 98 -19.96 -10.71 4.81
N SER A 99 -19.99 -11.72 3.97
CA SER A 99 -20.17 -11.59 2.50
C SER A 99 -21.51 -10.96 2.07
N LYS A 100 -22.55 -11.05 2.90
CA LYS A 100 -23.87 -10.44 2.65
C LYS A 100 -23.94 -8.95 3.02
N SER A 101 -22.85 -8.38 3.52
CA SER A 101 -22.80 -7.01 4.03
C SER A 101 -22.75 -5.96 2.91
N GLN A 102 -23.57 -4.93 3.01
CA GLN A 102 -23.46 -3.76 2.14
C GLN A 102 -22.23 -2.92 2.47
N THR A 103 -21.85 -2.84 3.75
CA THR A 103 -20.59 -2.20 4.16
C THR A 103 -19.40 -2.85 3.47
N ARG A 104 -19.36 -4.20 3.45
CA ARG A 104 -18.31 -4.96 2.77
C ARG A 104 -18.20 -4.62 1.28
N LYS A 105 -19.35 -4.47 0.59
CA LYS A 105 -19.37 -4.11 -0.83
C LYS A 105 -18.74 -2.74 -1.07
N LEU A 106 -18.97 -1.77 -0.19
CA LEU A 106 -18.35 -0.45 -0.30
C LEU A 106 -16.86 -0.49 0.03
N VAL A 107 -16.45 -1.25 1.05
CA VAL A 107 -15.01 -1.49 1.34
C VAL A 107 -14.33 -2.11 0.12
N GLN A 108 -14.96 -3.12 -0.49
CA GLN A 108 -14.44 -3.76 -1.71
C GLN A 108 -14.33 -2.77 -2.86
N ALA A 109 -15.32 -1.90 -3.08
CA ALA A 109 -15.26 -0.89 -4.13
C ALA A 109 -14.09 0.10 -3.93
N VAL A 110 -13.77 0.48 -2.67
CA VAL A 110 -12.57 1.27 -2.38
C VAL A 110 -11.30 0.47 -2.73
N LEU A 111 -11.25 -0.79 -2.36
CA LEU A 111 -10.11 -1.66 -2.69
C LEU A 111 -9.95 -1.86 -4.20
N ASP A 112 -11.04 -2.02 -4.93
CA ASP A 112 -11.03 -2.16 -6.39
C ASP A 112 -10.47 -0.89 -7.06
N GLY A 113 -10.87 0.30 -6.57
CA GLY A 113 -10.32 1.57 -7.02
C GLY A 113 -8.82 1.70 -6.72
N ALA A 114 -8.37 1.30 -5.53
CA ALA A 114 -6.95 1.29 -5.20
C ALA A 114 -6.15 0.28 -6.05
N SER A 115 -6.74 -0.90 -6.30
CA SER A 115 -6.14 -1.93 -7.16
C SER A 115 -6.00 -1.46 -8.61
N SER A 116 -6.95 -0.66 -9.14
CA SER A 116 -6.84 -0.06 -10.48
C SER A 116 -5.64 0.87 -10.62
N GLN A 117 -5.14 1.41 -9.51
CA GLN A 117 -3.94 2.23 -9.40
C GLN A 117 -2.66 1.44 -9.08
N GLY A 118 -2.72 0.10 -9.14
CA GLY A 118 -1.57 -0.79 -8.94
C GLY A 118 -1.27 -1.18 -7.49
N ALA A 119 -2.19 -0.91 -6.56
CA ALA A 119 -2.03 -1.38 -5.19
C ALA A 119 -2.33 -2.89 -5.06
N THR A 120 -1.58 -3.58 -4.22
CA THR A 120 -1.95 -4.91 -3.72
C THR A 120 -2.96 -4.75 -2.61
N VAL A 121 -4.11 -5.37 -2.74
CA VAL A 121 -5.23 -5.21 -1.81
C VAL A 121 -5.59 -6.52 -1.13
N GLU A 122 -5.97 -6.43 0.14
CA GLU A 122 -6.53 -7.55 0.91
C GLU A 122 -7.77 -7.08 1.66
N LEU A 123 -8.81 -7.92 1.75
CA LEU A 123 -10.01 -7.66 2.53
C LEU A 123 -10.14 -8.68 3.65
N VAL A 124 -10.33 -8.19 4.87
CA VAL A 124 -10.55 -8.99 6.07
C VAL A 124 -11.95 -8.74 6.63
N ASP A 125 -12.72 -9.80 6.83
CA ASP A 125 -14.00 -9.77 7.54
C ASP A 125 -13.76 -10.07 9.04
N LEU A 126 -13.96 -9.10 9.94
CA LEU A 126 -13.79 -9.31 11.39
C LEU A 126 -14.72 -10.39 11.95
N SER A 127 -15.88 -10.58 11.31
CA SER A 127 -16.83 -11.62 11.72
C SER A 127 -16.32 -13.05 11.55
N ARG A 128 -15.21 -13.24 10.86
CA ARG A 128 -14.56 -14.55 10.65
C ARG A 128 -13.38 -14.79 11.60
N LEU A 129 -13.02 -13.77 12.37
CA LEU A 129 -11.88 -13.82 13.29
C LEU A 129 -12.35 -14.02 14.72
N LYS A 130 -11.55 -14.75 15.47
CA LYS A 130 -11.72 -14.97 16.90
C LYS A 130 -10.85 -13.95 17.63
N ILE A 131 -11.43 -12.80 17.97
CA ILE A 131 -10.75 -11.72 18.69
C ILE A 131 -11.45 -11.55 20.03
N GLU A 132 -10.75 -11.83 21.12
CA GLU A 132 -11.24 -11.62 22.46
C GLU A 132 -11.18 -10.15 22.87
N TYR A 133 -12.05 -9.77 23.82
CA TYR A 133 -12.09 -8.40 24.36
C TYR A 133 -10.78 -8.03 25.06
N CYS A 134 -10.42 -6.76 25.01
CA CYS A 134 -9.36 -6.20 25.82
C CYS A 134 -9.75 -6.27 27.32
N ILE A 135 -8.83 -6.70 28.16
CA ILE A 135 -9.02 -6.77 29.63
C ILE A 135 -8.21 -5.71 30.37
N ALA A 136 -7.68 -4.72 29.66
CA ALA A 136 -6.91 -3.61 30.21
C ALA A 136 -5.72 -4.05 31.10
N CYS A 137 -5.06 -5.17 30.78
CA CYS A 137 -3.96 -5.71 31.60
C CYS A 137 -2.64 -4.92 31.50
N GLY A 138 -2.51 -3.99 30.56
CA GLY A 138 -1.31 -3.15 30.39
C GLY A 138 -0.08 -3.82 29.77
N ILE A 139 -0.07 -5.15 29.58
CA ILE A 139 1.11 -5.91 29.10
C ILE A 139 1.61 -5.40 27.73
N CYS A 140 0.71 -4.89 26.86
CA CYS A 140 1.12 -4.32 25.58
C CYS A 140 1.97 -3.05 25.75
N TYR A 141 1.76 -2.26 26.78
CA TYR A 141 2.55 -1.06 27.08
C TYR A 141 3.95 -1.40 27.61
N GLU A 142 4.05 -2.53 28.31
CA GLU A 142 5.31 -3.01 28.87
C GLU A 142 6.16 -3.79 27.85
N THR A 143 5.52 -4.57 26.96
CA THR A 143 6.20 -5.55 26.12
C THR A 143 6.04 -5.32 24.60
N GLY A 144 5.19 -4.39 24.19
CA GLY A 144 4.82 -4.17 22.78
C GLY A 144 3.95 -5.27 22.18
N LYS A 145 3.40 -6.17 23.00
CA LYS A 145 2.61 -7.31 22.52
C LYS A 145 1.40 -7.55 23.41
N CYS A 146 0.24 -7.77 22.78
CA CYS A 146 -0.93 -8.19 23.54
C CYS A 146 -0.73 -9.60 24.11
N ALA A 147 -1.06 -9.77 25.41
CA ALA A 147 -0.96 -11.05 26.10
C ALA A 147 -1.92 -12.13 25.58
N LYS A 148 -3.06 -11.74 25.02
CA LYS A 148 -4.04 -12.68 24.47
C LYS A 148 -3.52 -13.28 23.16
N ARG A 149 -3.70 -14.60 23.01
CA ARG A 149 -3.28 -15.39 21.85
C ARG A 149 -4.50 -15.77 21.02
N ASP A 150 -4.85 -14.95 20.03
CA ASP A 150 -5.98 -15.14 19.15
C ASP A 150 -5.67 -14.55 17.74
N ASP A 151 -6.67 -14.41 16.87
CA ASP A 151 -6.45 -13.92 15.50
C ASP A 151 -6.03 -12.45 15.43
N PHE A 152 -6.12 -11.69 16.54
CA PHE A 152 -5.74 -10.29 16.58
C PHE A 152 -4.28 -10.06 16.18
N GLN A 153 -3.35 -10.89 16.67
CA GLN A 153 -1.92 -10.68 16.37
C GLN A 153 -1.64 -10.76 14.87
N THR A 154 -2.30 -11.68 14.16
CA THR A 154 -2.16 -11.80 12.72
C THR A 154 -2.76 -10.61 11.98
N LEU A 155 -3.96 -10.18 12.39
CA LEU A 155 -4.61 -8.99 11.86
C LEU A 155 -3.77 -7.74 12.14
N TYR A 156 -3.28 -7.58 13.35
CA TYR A 156 -2.49 -6.41 13.77
C TYR A 156 -1.21 -6.26 12.95
N LYS A 157 -0.50 -7.36 12.70
CA LYS A 157 0.68 -7.35 11.80
C LYS A 157 0.31 -6.88 10.38
N LYS A 158 -0.85 -7.29 9.85
CA LYS A 158 -1.33 -6.83 8.54
C LYS A 158 -1.64 -5.33 8.56
N ILE A 159 -2.29 -4.82 9.61
CA ILE A 159 -2.57 -3.39 9.80
C ILE A 159 -1.27 -2.58 9.80
N LEU A 160 -0.29 -3.01 10.60
CA LEU A 160 0.99 -2.30 10.71
C LEU A 160 1.83 -2.38 9.43
N SER A 161 1.70 -3.44 8.63
CA SER A 161 2.45 -3.61 7.37
C SER A 161 1.80 -2.95 6.17
N ALA A 162 0.54 -2.55 6.24
CA ALA A 162 -0.17 -1.86 5.17
C ALA A 162 0.29 -0.40 5.04
N ASP A 163 0.34 0.12 3.82
CA ASP A 163 0.59 1.54 3.53
C ASP A 163 -0.71 2.35 3.63
N GLY A 164 -1.85 1.71 3.39
CA GLY A 164 -3.19 2.29 3.52
C GLY A 164 -4.21 1.34 4.13
N LEU A 165 -5.24 1.91 4.75
CA LEU A 165 -6.32 1.19 5.41
C LEU A 165 -7.69 1.61 4.87
N VAL A 166 -8.60 0.68 4.76
CA VAL A 166 -10.02 0.95 4.47
C VAL A 166 -10.85 0.35 5.59
N MET A 167 -11.40 1.21 6.46
CA MET A 167 -12.15 0.79 7.63
C MET A 167 -13.63 0.85 7.34
N GLY A 168 -14.36 -0.26 7.50
CA GLY A 168 -15.79 -0.31 7.22
C GLY A 168 -16.61 -0.83 8.39
N SER A 169 -17.58 -0.03 8.88
CA SER A 169 -18.51 -0.46 9.91
C SER A 169 -19.94 -0.04 9.59
N PRO A 170 -20.93 -0.92 9.76
CA PRO A 170 -22.32 -0.48 9.84
C PRO A 170 -22.57 0.25 11.17
N ASN A 171 -23.58 1.11 11.17
CA ASN A 171 -24.04 1.75 12.41
C ASN A 171 -24.80 0.75 13.29
N TYR A 172 -24.33 0.58 14.52
CA TYR A 172 -25.01 -0.15 15.58
C TYR A 172 -25.14 0.77 16.80
N PHE A 173 -26.39 1.17 17.11
CA PHE A 173 -26.69 2.07 18.23
C PHE A 173 -25.80 3.33 18.26
N HIS A 174 -25.73 4.06 17.12
CA HIS A 174 -24.97 5.29 16.94
C HIS A 174 -23.43 5.13 17.01
N SER A 175 -22.91 3.91 16.96
CA SER A 175 -21.48 3.61 17.02
C SER A 175 -21.08 2.54 16.00
N VAL A 176 -19.81 2.19 16.00
CA VAL A 176 -19.27 1.04 15.29
C VAL A 176 -19.80 -0.26 15.88
N THR A 177 -19.64 -1.39 15.16
CA THR A 177 -19.98 -2.70 15.68
C THR A 177 -19.06 -3.12 16.83
N ALA A 178 -19.52 -4.06 17.68
CA ALA A 178 -18.72 -4.64 18.74
C ALA A 178 -17.40 -5.25 18.18
N GLN A 179 -17.42 -5.88 17.00
CA GLN A 179 -16.23 -6.42 16.37
C GLN A 179 -15.19 -5.35 16.06
N MET A 180 -15.62 -4.19 15.52
CA MET A 180 -14.73 -3.06 15.27
C MET A 180 -14.18 -2.51 16.58
N LYS A 181 -15.05 -2.31 17.58
CA LYS A 181 -14.62 -1.78 18.88
C LYS A 181 -13.63 -2.70 19.57
N THR A 182 -13.88 -4.01 19.56
CA THR A 182 -12.95 -5.00 20.11
C THR A 182 -11.57 -4.93 19.46
N MET A 183 -11.51 -4.80 18.14
CA MET A 183 -10.24 -4.63 17.42
C MET A 183 -9.53 -3.34 17.85
N ILE A 184 -10.25 -2.22 17.87
CA ILE A 184 -9.71 -0.90 18.25
C ILE A 184 -9.17 -0.95 19.69
N ASP A 185 -9.91 -1.52 20.66
CA ASP A 185 -9.50 -1.62 22.04
C ASP A 185 -8.23 -2.46 22.25
N ARG A 186 -7.95 -3.37 21.34
CA ARG A 186 -6.74 -4.20 21.33
C ARG A 186 -5.53 -3.50 20.66
N MET A 187 -5.73 -2.33 20.06
CA MET A 187 -4.69 -1.51 19.40
C MET A 187 -4.16 -0.40 20.33
N ALA A 188 -4.14 -0.63 21.63
CA ALA A 188 -3.85 0.41 22.61
C ALA A 188 -2.41 0.98 22.48
N ASP A 189 -1.42 0.15 22.17
CA ASP A 189 -0.04 0.58 21.89
C ASP A 189 0.07 1.46 20.61
N THR A 190 -0.85 1.26 19.66
CA THR A 190 -0.88 2.06 18.42
C THR A 190 -1.09 3.54 18.69
N VAL A 191 -1.93 3.89 19.65
CA VAL A 191 -2.21 5.30 19.98
C VAL A 191 -1.02 5.96 20.66
N HIS A 192 -0.39 5.30 21.62
CA HIS A 192 0.72 5.86 22.37
C HIS A 192 2.00 5.98 21.53
N CYS A 193 2.27 4.99 20.68
CA CYS A 193 3.44 4.97 19.81
C CYS A 193 3.17 5.58 18.42
N GLN A 194 1.95 6.04 18.13
CA GLN A 194 1.57 6.62 16.83
C GLN A 194 1.94 5.73 15.63
N LEU A 195 1.67 4.40 15.75
CA LEU A 195 2.20 3.39 14.83
C LEU A 195 1.64 3.46 13.40
N LEU A 196 0.58 4.26 13.17
CA LEU A 196 0.04 4.49 11.84
C LEU A 196 0.54 5.80 11.22
N THR A 197 1.59 6.41 11.77
CA THR A 197 2.22 7.62 11.19
C THR A 197 2.68 7.35 9.75
N GLY A 198 2.30 8.28 8.85
CA GLY A 198 2.62 8.19 7.43
C GLY A 198 1.73 7.25 6.62
N LYS A 199 0.73 6.63 7.23
CA LYS A 199 -0.31 5.84 6.56
C LYS A 199 -1.54 6.67 6.26
N TYR A 200 -2.38 6.15 5.36
CA TYR A 200 -3.60 6.82 4.88
C TYR A 200 -4.80 5.92 5.06
N THR A 201 -5.92 6.51 5.45
CA THR A 201 -7.15 5.75 5.72
C THR A 201 -8.33 6.31 4.94
N VAL A 202 -9.19 5.41 4.48
CA VAL A 202 -10.57 5.69 4.02
C VAL A 202 -11.54 5.01 4.97
N ASN A 203 -12.53 5.76 5.48
CA ASN A 203 -13.56 5.24 6.36
C ASN A 203 -14.90 5.10 5.62
N VAL A 204 -15.57 3.96 5.80
CA VAL A 204 -16.84 3.65 5.16
C VAL A 204 -17.87 3.28 6.22
N ALA A 205 -19.02 3.94 6.23
CA ALA A 205 -20.10 3.59 7.14
C ALA A 205 -21.44 3.40 6.42
N THR A 206 -22.24 2.47 6.93
CA THR A 206 -23.60 2.24 6.47
C THR A 206 -24.58 2.29 7.62
N SER A 207 -25.82 2.73 7.37
CA SER A 207 -26.88 2.74 8.37
C SER A 207 -28.23 2.28 7.80
N GLY A 208 -29.09 1.75 8.65
CA GLY A 208 -30.48 1.47 8.30
C GLY A 208 -31.36 2.73 8.34
N GLY A 209 -31.12 3.60 9.31
CA GLY A 209 -31.86 4.85 9.52
C GLY A 209 -31.20 6.06 8.85
N ALA A 210 -31.86 7.20 8.89
CA ALA A 210 -31.38 8.44 8.27
C ALA A 210 -30.20 9.04 9.05
N GLY A 211 -29.07 9.25 8.36
CA GLY A 211 -27.94 10.05 8.87
C GLY A 211 -27.01 9.41 9.90
N GLN A 212 -27.40 8.31 10.55
CA GLN A 212 -26.60 7.73 11.66
C GLN A 212 -25.23 7.18 11.24
N HIS A 213 -24.99 6.98 9.95
CA HIS A 213 -23.65 6.64 9.44
C HIS A 213 -22.64 7.76 9.70
N LYS A 214 -23.08 9.01 9.84
CA LYS A 214 -22.17 10.14 10.10
C LYS A 214 -21.44 9.98 11.42
N GLN A 215 -22.12 9.63 12.50
CA GLN A 215 -21.52 9.41 13.83
C GLN A 215 -20.47 8.30 13.81
N VAL A 216 -20.74 7.22 13.03
CA VAL A 216 -19.77 6.13 12.85
C VAL A 216 -18.51 6.60 12.12
N ILE A 217 -18.69 7.44 11.09
CA ILE A 217 -17.57 8.06 10.36
C ILE A 217 -16.77 8.97 11.27
N ASP A 218 -17.44 9.89 11.94
CA ASP A 218 -16.78 10.87 12.83
C ASP A 218 -15.93 10.14 13.90
N TYR A 219 -16.47 9.06 14.49
CA TYR A 219 -15.75 8.21 15.43
C TYR A 219 -14.52 7.53 14.80
N MET A 220 -14.69 6.91 13.62
CA MET A 220 -13.57 6.24 12.95
C MET A 220 -12.50 7.22 12.49
N ASP A 221 -12.89 8.40 12.00
CA ASP A 221 -11.95 9.46 11.59
C ASP A 221 -11.13 9.94 12.79
N GLU A 222 -11.77 10.18 13.94
CA GLU A 222 -11.09 10.55 15.19
C GLU A 222 -10.09 9.48 15.65
N ILE A 223 -10.50 8.23 15.71
CA ILE A 223 -9.64 7.12 16.14
C ILE A 223 -8.43 6.97 15.22
N MET A 224 -8.63 7.03 13.90
CA MET A 224 -7.53 6.88 12.96
C MET A 224 -6.54 8.06 13.02
N LEU A 225 -7.02 9.29 13.25
CA LEU A 225 -6.17 10.44 13.54
C LEU A 225 -5.41 10.26 14.85
N ASN A 226 -6.05 9.70 15.89
CA ASN A 226 -5.40 9.39 17.18
C ASN A 226 -4.33 8.30 17.04
N PHE A 227 -4.45 7.40 16.07
CA PHE A 227 -3.44 6.40 15.75
C PHE A 227 -2.29 6.93 14.87
N GLY A 228 -2.38 8.17 14.37
CA GLY A 228 -1.36 8.81 13.56
C GLY A 228 -1.59 8.74 12.05
N SER A 229 -2.72 8.18 11.58
CA SER A 229 -3.04 8.04 10.15
C SER A 229 -3.69 9.32 9.59
N PHE A 230 -3.37 9.65 8.34
CA PHE A 230 -4.13 10.63 7.57
C PHE A 230 -5.47 10.04 7.08
N ILE A 231 -6.52 10.84 7.10
CA ILE A 231 -7.80 10.50 6.49
C ILE A 231 -7.83 11.05 5.06
N THR A 232 -7.81 10.16 4.08
CA THR A 232 -7.97 10.49 2.66
C THR A 232 -9.38 10.95 2.36
N GLY A 233 -10.36 10.32 2.98
CA GLY A 233 -11.77 10.66 2.86
C GLY A 233 -12.64 9.64 3.56
N SER A 234 -13.93 9.97 3.68
CA SER A 234 -14.90 9.14 4.36
C SER A 234 -16.23 9.11 3.60
N LEU A 235 -16.88 7.96 3.56
CA LEU A 235 -18.10 7.73 2.82
C LEU A 235 -19.17 7.07 3.69
N GLY A 236 -20.32 7.71 3.79
CA GLY A 236 -21.47 7.13 4.47
C GLY A 236 -22.68 7.03 3.58
N VAL A 237 -23.47 5.95 3.74
CA VAL A 237 -24.74 5.77 3.05
C VAL A 237 -25.77 5.09 3.94
N SER A 238 -27.01 5.54 3.82
CA SER A 238 -28.16 4.98 4.55
C SER A 238 -29.07 4.18 3.62
N ALA A 239 -29.64 3.10 4.13
CA ALA A 239 -30.66 2.34 3.41
C ALA A 239 -31.88 3.18 3.02
N ARG A 240 -32.22 4.21 3.79
CA ARG A 240 -33.33 5.12 3.50
C ARG A 240 -33.10 6.04 2.30
N GLN A 241 -31.87 6.17 1.82
CA GLN A 241 -31.53 7.02 0.67
C GLN A 241 -31.86 6.37 -0.69
N GLY A 242 -32.27 5.10 -0.67
CA GLY A 242 -32.76 4.37 -1.85
C GLY A 242 -31.61 3.87 -2.78
N ILE A 243 -32.02 3.16 -3.85
CA ILE A 243 -31.11 2.42 -4.73
C ILE A 243 -30.11 3.34 -5.45
N LYS A 244 -30.55 4.53 -5.90
CA LYS A 244 -29.65 5.48 -6.60
C LYS A 244 -28.53 5.96 -5.71
N ALA A 245 -28.79 6.20 -4.41
CA ALA A 245 -27.76 6.61 -3.47
C ALA A 245 -26.72 5.50 -3.24
N TRP A 246 -27.14 4.25 -3.21
CA TRP A 246 -26.24 3.10 -3.11
C TRP A 246 -25.35 2.94 -4.36
N ALA A 247 -25.90 3.10 -5.55
CA ALA A 247 -25.13 3.08 -6.79
C ALA A 247 -24.07 4.20 -6.81
N ASN A 248 -24.49 5.43 -6.48
CA ASN A 248 -23.59 6.58 -6.36
C ASN A 248 -22.51 6.38 -5.28
N ALA A 249 -22.87 5.74 -4.15
CA ALA A 249 -21.92 5.41 -3.09
C ALA A 249 -20.86 4.41 -3.57
N GLY A 250 -21.23 3.42 -4.38
CA GLY A 250 -20.30 2.49 -5.01
C GLY A 250 -19.27 3.20 -5.90
N THR A 251 -19.74 4.10 -6.79
CA THR A 251 -18.85 4.91 -7.64
C THR A 251 -17.93 5.81 -6.81
N LYS A 252 -18.48 6.50 -5.81
CA LYS A 252 -17.67 7.33 -4.92
C LYS A 252 -16.64 6.51 -4.13
N ALA A 253 -16.98 5.32 -3.67
CA ALA A 253 -16.08 4.41 -2.99
C ALA A 253 -14.92 4.02 -3.89
N PHE A 254 -15.17 3.68 -5.15
CA PHE A 254 -14.12 3.38 -6.13
C PHE A 254 -13.16 4.58 -6.32
N LEU A 255 -13.68 5.78 -6.56
CA LEU A 255 -12.88 7.00 -6.70
C LEU A 255 -12.07 7.34 -5.44
N LEU A 256 -12.62 7.07 -4.24
CA LEU A 256 -11.86 7.20 -3.00
C LEU A 256 -10.70 6.21 -2.92
N GLY A 257 -10.85 5.03 -3.49
CA GLY A 257 -9.77 4.04 -3.61
C GLY A 257 -8.64 4.52 -4.50
N GLU A 258 -8.95 5.08 -5.67
CA GLU A 258 -7.95 5.72 -6.54
C GLU A 258 -7.23 6.85 -5.81
N THR A 259 -7.98 7.75 -5.17
CA THR A 259 -7.44 8.87 -4.38
C THR A 259 -6.54 8.37 -3.23
N LEU A 260 -6.92 7.27 -2.55
CA LEU A 260 -6.10 6.68 -1.49
C LEU A 260 -4.74 6.22 -2.03
N ALA A 261 -4.72 5.53 -3.16
CA ALA A 261 -3.49 5.07 -3.78
C ALA A 261 -2.60 6.25 -4.23
N ASP A 262 -3.19 7.30 -4.81
CA ASP A 262 -2.46 8.50 -5.20
C ASP A 262 -1.87 9.23 -3.99
N ASN A 263 -2.64 9.40 -2.92
CA ASN A 263 -2.16 10.05 -1.69
C ASN A 263 -0.99 9.30 -1.05
N ILE A 264 -1.02 7.96 -1.05
CA ILE A 264 0.10 7.14 -0.56
C ILE A 264 1.33 7.34 -1.45
N ARG A 265 1.16 7.32 -2.76
CA ARG A 265 2.24 7.48 -3.76
C ARG A 265 2.91 8.85 -3.63
N GLU A 266 2.10 9.90 -3.52
CA GLU A 266 2.53 11.29 -3.43
C GLU A 266 2.95 11.71 -2.02
N LYS A 267 2.74 10.88 -1.02
CA LYS A 267 2.91 11.22 0.42
C LYS A 267 2.15 12.51 0.76
N LYS A 268 0.89 12.56 0.36
CA LYS A 268 0.03 13.74 0.46
C LYS A 268 -0.01 14.31 1.88
N ASN A 269 0.32 15.58 2.01
CA ASN A 269 0.22 16.27 3.29
C ASN A 269 -1.12 17.03 3.40
N TYR A 270 -1.86 16.76 4.47
CA TYR A 270 -3.10 17.44 4.82
C TYR A 270 -2.84 18.44 5.96
N VAL A 271 -2.65 19.72 5.63
CA VAL A 271 -2.21 20.78 6.57
C VAL A 271 -3.02 20.81 7.88
N LYS A 272 -4.35 20.70 7.79
CA LYS A 272 -5.22 20.69 8.99
C LYS A 272 -5.00 19.44 9.84
N GLN A 273 -4.94 18.26 9.19
CA GLN A 273 -4.73 17.00 9.90
C GLN A 273 -3.30 16.91 10.48
N SER A 274 -2.31 17.45 9.80
CA SER A 274 -0.92 17.49 10.30
C SER A 274 -0.80 18.29 11.61
N LYS A 275 -1.64 19.30 11.83
CA LYS A 275 -1.69 20.00 13.12
C LYS A 275 -2.24 19.09 14.21
N ILE A 276 -3.32 18.35 13.92
CA ILE A 276 -3.92 17.38 14.86
C ILE A 276 -2.92 16.25 15.17
N LEU A 277 -2.30 15.67 14.16
CA LEU A 277 -1.32 14.58 14.32
C LEU A 277 -0.12 15.03 15.16
N ARG A 278 0.40 16.23 14.97
CA ARG A 278 1.48 16.78 15.80
C ARG A 278 1.06 16.99 17.26
N TYR A 279 -0.16 17.53 17.47
CA TYR A 279 -0.70 17.68 18.81
C TYR A 279 -0.84 16.32 19.51
N ASN A 280 -1.48 15.35 18.85
CA ASN A 280 -1.66 13.99 19.39
C ASN A 280 -0.31 13.34 19.71
N ARG A 281 0.66 13.43 18.79
CA ARG A 281 2.01 12.89 19.02
C ARG A 281 2.64 13.49 20.28
N LYS A 282 2.63 14.81 20.40
CA LYS A 282 3.19 15.48 21.58
C LYS A 282 2.49 15.07 22.87
N TYR A 283 1.16 15.02 22.85
CA TYR A 283 0.34 14.59 23.98
C TYR A 283 0.70 13.16 24.45
N PHE A 284 0.77 12.20 23.51
CA PHE A 284 1.09 10.83 23.87
C PHE A 284 2.56 10.63 24.26
N GLN A 285 3.48 11.36 23.67
CA GLN A 285 4.87 11.38 24.14
C GLN A 285 4.98 11.86 25.59
N ASP A 286 4.30 12.92 25.95
CA ASP A 286 4.31 13.44 27.30
C ASP A 286 3.66 12.45 28.28
N LEU A 287 2.58 11.80 27.87
CA LEU A 287 1.93 10.74 28.64
C LEU A 287 2.87 9.53 28.87
N VAL A 288 3.55 9.07 27.82
CA VAL A 288 4.51 7.96 27.91
C VAL A 288 5.67 8.31 28.85
N LYS A 289 6.17 9.56 28.80
CA LYS A 289 7.22 10.02 29.74
C LYS A 289 6.75 9.99 31.20
N LEU A 290 5.49 10.34 31.44
CA LEU A 290 4.90 10.30 32.80
C LEU A 290 4.86 8.85 33.34
N PHE A 291 4.56 7.88 32.46
CA PHE A 291 4.44 6.47 32.84
C PHE A 291 5.67 5.62 32.48
N LYS A 292 6.85 6.22 32.29
CA LYS A 292 8.08 5.57 31.80
C LYS A 292 8.49 4.30 32.59
N ASN A 293 8.18 4.22 33.87
CA ASN A 293 8.54 3.09 34.71
C ASN A 293 7.55 1.91 34.61
N VAL A 294 6.42 2.12 33.92
CA VAL A 294 5.35 1.12 33.74
C VAL A 294 5.16 0.78 32.27
N TRP A 295 5.26 1.78 31.39
CA TRP A 295 5.11 1.64 29.94
C TRP A 295 6.48 1.53 29.27
N ILE A 296 7.26 0.54 29.67
CA ILE A 296 8.67 0.38 29.33
C ILE A 296 8.86 0.32 27.81
N HIS A 297 8.09 -0.55 27.13
CA HIS A 297 8.20 -0.70 25.68
C HIS A 297 7.88 0.60 24.94
N GLU A 298 6.85 1.32 25.35
CA GLU A 298 6.43 2.55 24.69
C GLU A 298 7.44 3.68 24.90
N TYR A 299 8.05 3.74 26.09
CA TYR A 299 9.14 4.68 26.36
C TYR A 299 10.38 4.37 25.50
N GLU A 300 10.83 3.11 25.47
CA GLU A 300 11.94 2.66 24.64
C GLU A 300 11.67 2.88 23.15
N TYR A 301 10.42 2.72 22.70
CA TYR A 301 10.02 3.02 21.33
C TYR A 301 10.33 4.48 20.98
N TRP A 302 9.93 5.43 21.82
CA TRP A 302 10.18 6.84 21.56
C TRP A 302 11.64 7.23 21.71
N GLU A 303 12.38 6.65 22.65
CA GLU A 303 13.83 6.84 22.76
C GLU A 303 14.54 6.42 21.46
N LYS A 304 14.21 5.26 20.94
CA LYS A 304 14.76 4.75 19.67
C LYS A 304 14.42 5.63 18.46
N HIS A 305 13.37 6.41 18.55
CA HIS A 305 12.92 7.33 17.50
C HIS A 305 13.26 8.79 17.80
N ASP A 306 14.19 9.05 18.72
CA ASP A 306 14.66 10.39 19.13
C ASP A 306 13.52 11.34 19.52
N TRP A 307 12.40 10.82 19.98
CA TRP A 307 11.19 11.61 20.33
C TRP A 307 10.67 12.51 19.19
N LYS A 308 10.90 12.11 17.92
CA LYS A 308 10.47 12.85 16.70
C LYS A 308 9.08 12.52 16.22
#